data_3b0b97422a20f3af9026f2b0c608b93b
#
_entry.id   3b0b97422a20f3af9026f2b0c608b93b
#
_cell.length_a   1.000
_cell.length_b   1.000
_cell.length_c   1.000
_cell.angle_alpha   90.00
_cell.angle_beta   90.00
_cell.angle_gamma   90.00
#
_symmetry.space_group_name_H-M   'P 1'
#
loop_
_entity.id
_entity.type
_entity.pdbx_description
1 polymer ?
#
loop_
_entity_poly.entity_id
_entity_poly.type
_entity_poly.pdbx_seq_one_letter_code
_entity_poly.pdbx_strand_id
1 'polypeptide(L)'
;MIVAFDFDGTLADTYSCMEEAFRRALERRYGWLPFKGLWAKLLTRVESHFERPRFGSHRGTSKPPFFLRGRLFETWFEERARLSEPIDNAPELLRKLREEGHVVISFSAEDSIDGMKVRRLRAMGIYDLFDDVVVFGREMTLDEAFELVRRKYGGETFVWVDDKPWRFVGHGDENTEYVWYYFPFTARFVEKNPGMLESISRLHVIRDLWSVLDVIERVRRERSS
;
A
#
# COMPACT_ATOMS: atom_id res chain seq x y z
N MET A 1 -8.23 -3.72 18.78
CA MET A 1 -7.76 -2.61 17.91
C MET A 1 -7.96 -3.02 16.45
N ILE A 2 -8.09 -2.04 15.56
CA ILE A 2 -8.12 -2.26 14.12
C ILE A 2 -6.70 -1.98 13.60
N VAL A 3 -6.09 -2.94 12.89
CA VAL A 3 -4.76 -2.77 12.28
C VAL A 3 -4.91 -2.85 10.77
N ALA A 4 -4.68 -1.74 10.12
CA ALA A 4 -4.92 -1.55 8.69
C ALA A 4 -3.60 -1.40 7.94
N PHE A 5 -3.40 -2.19 6.90
CA PHE A 5 -2.16 -2.22 6.13
C PHE A 5 -2.39 -1.81 4.67
N ASP A 6 -1.52 -0.94 4.14
CA ASP A 6 -1.36 -0.85 2.69
C ASP A 6 -0.70 -2.13 2.16
N PHE A 7 -0.80 -2.35 0.88
CA PHE A 7 -0.26 -3.53 0.22
C PHE A 7 1.12 -3.27 -0.41
N ASP A 8 1.18 -2.31 -1.34
CA ASP A 8 2.36 -2.04 -2.16
C ASP A 8 3.45 -1.32 -1.35
N GLY A 9 4.60 -1.95 -1.11
CA GLY A 9 5.70 -1.39 -0.33
C GLY A 9 5.52 -1.48 1.17
N THR A 10 4.43 -2.10 1.64
CA THR A 10 4.15 -2.33 3.06
C THR A 10 4.09 -3.82 3.36
N LEU A 11 3.16 -4.57 2.79
CA LEU A 11 3.08 -6.03 2.96
C LEU A 11 3.84 -6.79 1.87
N ALA A 12 4.07 -6.17 0.72
CA ALA A 12 4.72 -6.78 -0.42
C ALA A 12 5.71 -5.83 -1.10
N ASP A 13 6.92 -6.30 -1.37
CA ASP A 13 7.86 -5.60 -2.23
C ASP A 13 7.43 -5.73 -3.69
N THR A 14 6.61 -4.79 -4.10
CA THR A 14 6.08 -4.68 -5.45
C THR A 14 6.86 -3.72 -6.32
N TYR A 15 7.83 -3.01 -5.75
CA TYR A 15 8.62 -2.00 -6.45
C TYR A 15 9.90 -2.57 -7.06
N SER A 16 10.57 -3.46 -6.36
CA SER A 16 11.83 -4.06 -6.84
C SER A 16 11.63 -4.89 -8.11
N CYS A 17 10.46 -5.48 -8.30
CA CYS A 17 10.15 -6.32 -9.46
C CYS A 17 9.54 -5.57 -10.66
N MET A 18 9.30 -4.25 -10.56
CA MET A 18 8.55 -3.48 -11.58
C MET A 18 9.16 -3.60 -12.98
N GLU A 19 10.47 -3.45 -13.12
CA GLU A 19 11.14 -3.51 -14.43
C GLU A 19 11.04 -4.91 -15.04
N GLU A 20 11.26 -5.93 -14.24
CA GLU A 20 11.17 -7.33 -14.69
C GLU A 20 9.72 -7.69 -15.06
N ALA A 21 8.74 -7.20 -14.30
CA ALA A 21 7.33 -7.39 -14.62
C ALA A 21 6.97 -6.75 -15.97
N PHE A 22 7.46 -5.52 -16.26
CA PHE A 22 7.29 -4.91 -17.57
C PHE A 22 7.99 -5.70 -18.68
N ARG A 23 9.21 -6.16 -18.45
CA ARG A 23 9.94 -6.97 -19.43
C ARG A 23 9.16 -8.24 -19.79
N ARG A 24 8.64 -8.98 -18.81
CA ARG A 24 7.83 -10.18 -19.04
C ARG A 24 6.49 -9.87 -19.73
N ALA A 25 5.83 -8.79 -19.32
CA ALA A 25 4.60 -8.35 -19.96
C ALA A 25 4.81 -8.00 -21.44
N LEU A 26 5.89 -7.28 -21.77
CA LEU A 26 6.26 -6.97 -23.16
C LEU A 26 6.59 -8.24 -23.94
N GLU A 27 7.26 -9.21 -23.33
CA GLU A 27 7.58 -10.48 -23.97
C GLU A 27 6.33 -11.29 -24.30
N ARG A 28 5.39 -11.40 -23.37
CA ARG A 28 4.12 -12.10 -23.56
C ARG A 28 3.20 -11.46 -24.59
N ARG A 29 3.19 -10.11 -24.65
CA ARG A 29 2.27 -9.36 -25.52
C ARG A 29 2.85 -8.97 -26.87
N TYR A 30 4.16 -8.70 -26.91
CA TYR A 30 4.90 -8.17 -28.04
C TYR A 30 6.24 -8.88 -28.20
N GLY A 31 6.20 -10.20 -28.34
CA GLY A 31 7.42 -11.04 -28.48
C GLY A 31 8.37 -10.57 -29.58
N TRP A 32 7.81 -9.98 -30.65
CA TRP A 32 8.53 -9.41 -31.80
C TRP A 32 9.20 -8.06 -31.52
N LEU A 33 8.81 -7.35 -30.43
CA LEU A 33 9.33 -6.01 -30.13
C LEU A 33 10.83 -6.07 -29.81
N PRO A 34 11.69 -5.30 -30.51
CA PRO A 34 13.11 -5.22 -30.18
C PRO A 34 13.32 -4.39 -28.89
N PHE A 35 14.48 -4.55 -28.25
CA PHE A 35 14.91 -3.76 -27.10
C PHE A 35 13.94 -3.74 -25.92
N LYS A 36 13.26 -4.86 -25.62
CA LYS A 36 12.28 -4.97 -24.54
C LYS A 36 12.78 -4.48 -23.17
N GLY A 37 14.07 -4.71 -22.86
CA GLY A 37 14.69 -4.20 -21.64
C GLY A 37 14.72 -2.66 -21.56
N LEU A 38 14.99 -1.98 -22.68
CA LEU A 38 14.94 -0.52 -22.73
C LEU A 38 13.53 0.02 -22.54
N TRP A 39 12.55 -0.61 -23.19
CA TRP A 39 11.13 -0.27 -23.01
C TRP A 39 10.66 -0.52 -21.59
N ALA A 40 11.06 -1.63 -20.97
CA ALA A 40 10.73 -1.94 -19.57
C ALA A 40 11.28 -0.85 -18.64
N LYS A 41 12.53 -0.43 -18.79
CA LYS A 41 13.12 0.67 -18.02
C LYS A 41 12.37 2.00 -18.20
N LEU A 42 11.97 2.32 -19.42
CA LEU A 42 11.19 3.53 -19.70
C LEU A 42 9.84 3.49 -19.01
N LEU A 43 9.10 2.39 -19.16
CA LEU A 43 7.79 2.19 -18.53
C LEU A 43 7.88 2.23 -17.00
N THR A 44 8.90 1.61 -16.42
CA THR A 44 9.16 1.68 -14.97
C THR A 44 9.43 3.11 -14.50
N ARG A 45 10.17 3.91 -15.26
CA ARG A 45 10.38 5.33 -14.92
C ARG A 45 9.09 6.14 -14.98
N VAL A 46 8.27 5.88 -15.99
CA VAL A 46 6.97 6.53 -16.13
C VAL A 46 6.07 6.16 -14.96
N GLU A 47 5.96 4.88 -14.63
CA GLU A 47 5.15 4.40 -13.49
C GLU A 47 5.67 4.98 -12.16
N SER A 48 6.98 4.94 -11.92
CA SER A 48 7.60 5.55 -10.75
C SER A 48 7.32 7.05 -10.61
N HIS A 49 7.04 7.75 -11.70
CA HIS A 49 6.64 9.15 -11.65
C HIS A 49 5.22 9.32 -11.07
N PHE A 50 4.32 8.38 -11.34
CA PHE A 50 2.95 8.42 -10.80
C PHE A 50 2.87 8.02 -9.34
N GLU A 51 3.86 7.30 -8.82
CA GLU A 51 3.97 6.95 -7.39
C GLU A 51 4.44 8.12 -6.50
N ARG A 52 4.82 9.27 -7.09
CA ARG A 52 5.29 10.45 -6.34
C ARG A 52 4.13 11.11 -5.58
N PRO A 53 4.41 11.68 -4.39
CA PRO A 53 3.43 12.47 -3.66
C PRO A 53 2.91 13.62 -4.52
N ARG A 54 1.59 13.80 -4.52
CA ARG A 54 0.93 14.96 -5.10
C ARG A 54 0.29 15.73 -3.96
N PHE A 55 1.03 16.71 -3.45
CA PHE A 55 0.54 17.59 -2.42
C PHE A 55 -0.65 18.40 -2.93
N GLY A 56 -1.76 18.41 -2.15
CA GLY A 56 -2.96 19.20 -2.46
C GLY A 56 -4.01 18.53 -3.35
N SER A 57 -3.82 17.29 -3.79
CA SER A 57 -4.90 16.55 -4.43
C SER A 57 -5.52 15.57 -3.45
N HIS A 58 -6.73 15.84 -2.98
CA HIS A 58 -7.56 14.91 -2.19
C HIS A 58 -7.95 13.62 -2.94
N ARG A 59 -7.47 13.45 -4.16
CA ARG A 59 -7.67 12.26 -4.99
C ARG A 59 -6.38 11.47 -5.00
N GLY A 60 -6.29 10.48 -4.13
CA GLY A 60 -5.11 9.66 -3.87
C GLY A 60 -4.52 8.87 -5.03
N THR A 61 -5.08 8.94 -6.24
CA THR A 61 -4.54 8.27 -7.41
C THR A 61 -4.58 9.18 -8.63
N SER A 62 -3.41 9.47 -9.20
CA SER A 62 -3.36 9.95 -10.57
C SER A 62 -3.80 8.81 -11.48
N LYS A 63 -4.91 9.00 -12.19
CA LYS A 63 -5.25 8.06 -13.27
C LYS A 63 -4.06 8.02 -14.23
N PRO A 64 -3.46 6.85 -14.47
CA PRO A 64 -2.40 6.75 -15.45
C PRO A 64 -2.93 7.25 -16.81
N PRO A 65 -2.08 7.82 -17.67
CA PRO A 65 -2.44 8.20 -19.00
C PRO A 65 -3.17 7.05 -19.72
N PHE A 66 -4.12 7.37 -20.58
CA PHE A 66 -4.97 6.35 -21.24
C PHE A 66 -4.14 5.26 -21.97
N PHE A 67 -2.95 5.61 -22.48
CA PHE A 67 -2.04 4.69 -23.15
C PHE A 67 -1.36 3.68 -22.20
N LEU A 68 -1.42 3.95 -20.88
CA LEU A 68 -1.02 3.00 -19.85
C LEU A 68 -2.16 2.10 -19.37
N ARG A 69 -3.29 2.12 -20.08
CA ARG A 69 -4.43 1.23 -19.87
C ARG A 69 -4.43 0.16 -20.95
N GLY A 70 -4.97 -0.99 -20.63
CA GLY A 70 -5.15 -2.07 -21.58
C GLY A 70 -4.33 -3.31 -21.28
N ARG A 71 -4.35 -4.25 -22.21
CA ARG A 71 -3.83 -5.62 -22.00
C ARG A 71 -2.36 -5.71 -21.56
N LEU A 72 -1.53 -4.76 -21.95
CA LEU A 72 -0.14 -4.73 -21.49
C LEU A 72 -0.07 -4.49 -19.98
N PHE A 73 -0.84 -3.51 -19.47
CA PHE A 73 -0.87 -3.18 -18.06
C PHE A 73 -1.53 -4.28 -17.22
N GLU A 74 -2.59 -4.90 -17.72
CA GLU A 74 -3.16 -6.10 -17.07
C GLU A 74 -2.09 -7.18 -16.90
N THR A 75 -1.38 -7.49 -17.99
CA THR A 75 -0.31 -8.48 -17.96
C THR A 75 0.82 -8.06 -17.02
N TRP A 76 1.17 -6.77 -16.99
CA TRP A 76 2.18 -6.24 -16.09
C TRP A 76 1.77 -6.39 -14.62
N PHE A 77 0.52 -6.06 -14.25
CA PHE A 77 0.03 -6.27 -12.89
C PHE A 77 0.01 -7.76 -12.49
N GLU A 78 -0.36 -8.65 -13.42
CA GLU A 78 -0.28 -10.09 -13.19
C GLU A 78 1.16 -10.56 -12.96
N GLU A 79 2.12 -10.10 -13.78
CA GLU A 79 3.54 -10.44 -13.60
C GLU A 79 4.10 -9.80 -12.32
N ARG A 80 3.71 -8.57 -12.02
CA ARG A 80 4.08 -7.90 -10.77
C ARG A 80 3.59 -8.69 -9.55
N ALA A 81 2.33 -9.17 -9.57
CA ALA A 81 1.81 -10.01 -8.49
C ALA A 81 2.58 -11.32 -8.30
N ARG A 82 3.04 -11.94 -9.42
CA ARG A 82 3.82 -13.19 -9.38
C ARG A 82 5.26 -13.00 -8.90
N LEU A 83 5.83 -11.83 -9.14
CA LEU A 83 7.22 -11.50 -8.84
C LEU A 83 7.39 -10.78 -7.50
N SER A 84 6.30 -10.28 -6.94
CA SER A 84 6.32 -9.61 -5.63
C SER A 84 6.56 -10.63 -4.51
N GLU A 85 7.39 -10.24 -3.57
CA GLU A 85 7.68 -11.05 -2.39
C GLU A 85 7.08 -10.40 -1.14
N PRO A 86 6.61 -11.18 -0.16
CA PRO A 86 6.17 -10.65 1.12
C PRO A 86 7.33 -9.94 1.83
N ILE A 87 7.05 -8.77 2.39
CA ILE A 87 8.00 -8.04 3.23
C ILE A 87 7.99 -8.66 4.64
N ASP A 88 9.17 -8.85 5.22
CA ASP A 88 9.39 -9.23 6.62
C ASP A 88 8.48 -10.38 7.09
N ASN A 89 8.21 -11.34 6.21
CA ASN A 89 7.27 -12.42 6.46
C ASN A 89 5.85 -11.93 6.86
N ALA A 90 5.34 -10.92 6.15
CA ALA A 90 4.03 -10.32 6.40
C ALA A 90 2.87 -11.30 6.65
N PRO A 91 2.75 -12.44 5.92
CA PRO A 91 1.66 -13.40 6.18
C PRO A 91 1.65 -13.93 7.62
N GLU A 92 2.81 -14.13 8.23
CA GLU A 92 2.94 -14.60 9.62
C GLU A 92 2.52 -13.51 10.61
N LEU A 93 2.94 -12.27 10.38
CA LEU A 93 2.51 -11.13 11.17
C LEU A 93 0.99 -10.95 11.16
N LEU A 94 0.36 -11.05 9.97
CA LEU A 94 -1.10 -10.93 9.86
C LEU A 94 -1.83 -12.01 10.67
N ARG A 95 -1.34 -13.27 10.62
CA ARG A 95 -1.90 -14.37 11.45
C ARG A 95 -1.76 -14.07 12.94
N LYS A 96 -0.55 -13.66 13.35
CA LYS A 96 -0.27 -13.34 14.76
C LYS A 96 -1.18 -12.23 15.28
N LEU A 97 -1.37 -11.16 14.53
CA LEU A 97 -2.27 -10.06 14.93
C LEU A 97 -3.72 -10.55 15.12
N ARG A 98 -4.20 -11.42 14.23
CA ARG A 98 -5.55 -12.01 14.37
C ARG A 98 -5.66 -12.94 15.58
N GLU A 99 -4.61 -13.74 15.84
CA GLU A 99 -4.53 -14.62 17.03
C GLU A 99 -4.56 -13.81 18.34
N GLU A 100 -3.99 -12.59 18.31
CA GLU A 100 -4.03 -11.64 19.43
C GLU A 100 -5.36 -10.89 19.56
N GLY A 101 -6.33 -11.20 18.69
CA GLY A 101 -7.68 -10.63 18.73
C GLY A 101 -7.80 -9.24 18.11
N HIS A 102 -6.85 -8.86 17.24
CA HIS A 102 -6.97 -7.64 16.44
C HIS A 102 -7.82 -7.86 15.21
N VAL A 103 -8.54 -6.83 14.79
CA VAL A 103 -9.16 -6.78 13.47
C VAL A 103 -8.10 -6.37 12.46
N VAL A 104 -7.80 -7.22 11.50
CA VAL A 104 -6.74 -7.00 10.50
C VAL A 104 -7.36 -6.69 9.15
N ILE A 105 -7.09 -5.50 8.60
CA ILE A 105 -7.67 -5.04 7.33
C ILE A 105 -6.59 -4.75 6.31
N SER A 106 -6.84 -5.11 5.03
CA SER A 106 -6.14 -4.49 3.90
C SER A 106 -6.80 -3.14 3.62
N PHE A 107 -6.03 -2.06 3.66
CA PHE A 107 -6.51 -0.69 3.48
C PHE A 107 -5.65 0.00 2.42
N SER A 108 -5.99 -0.20 1.15
CA SER A 108 -5.11 0.11 0.02
C SER A 108 -5.80 0.95 -1.03
N ALA A 109 -5.01 1.77 -1.74
CA ALA A 109 -5.50 2.45 -2.93
C ALA A 109 -5.72 1.46 -4.09
N GLU A 110 -6.77 1.72 -4.90
CA GLU A 110 -7.07 0.94 -6.09
C GLU A 110 -5.94 1.06 -7.13
N ASP A 111 -5.65 -0.02 -7.79
CA ASP A 111 -4.79 -0.04 -8.97
C ASP A 111 -5.49 0.67 -10.16
N SER A 112 -4.76 0.94 -11.24
CA SER A 112 -5.34 1.57 -12.44
C SER A 112 -6.38 0.69 -13.15
N ILE A 113 -6.46 -0.58 -12.79
CA ILE A 113 -7.40 -1.58 -13.32
C ILE A 113 -8.31 -2.06 -12.20
N ASP A 114 -9.59 -2.06 -12.46
CA ASP A 114 -10.65 -2.44 -11.52
C ASP A 114 -10.47 -3.83 -10.94
N GLY A 115 -10.58 -3.94 -9.62
CA GLY A 115 -10.46 -5.19 -8.89
C GLY A 115 -9.06 -5.83 -8.95
N MET A 116 -8.07 -5.12 -9.52
CA MET A 116 -6.72 -5.68 -9.65
C MET A 116 -6.05 -5.82 -8.29
N LYS A 117 -6.29 -4.91 -7.34
CA LYS A 117 -5.76 -5.01 -5.97
C LYS A 117 -6.18 -6.32 -5.33
N VAL A 118 -7.46 -6.65 -5.38
CA VAL A 118 -8.01 -7.91 -4.84
C VAL A 118 -7.39 -9.14 -5.53
N ARG A 119 -7.24 -9.09 -6.88
CA ARG A 119 -6.58 -10.19 -7.61
C ARG A 119 -5.13 -10.39 -7.16
N ARG A 120 -4.41 -9.31 -6.89
CA ARG A 120 -3.01 -9.36 -6.43
C ARG A 120 -2.90 -9.92 -5.02
N LEU A 121 -3.76 -9.51 -4.09
CA LEU A 121 -3.84 -10.08 -2.74
C LEU A 121 -4.10 -11.59 -2.78
N ARG A 122 -5.01 -12.04 -3.65
CA ARG A 122 -5.29 -13.48 -3.86
C ARG A 122 -4.12 -14.22 -4.47
N ALA A 123 -3.47 -13.65 -5.48
CA ALA A 123 -2.32 -14.25 -6.13
C ALA A 123 -1.13 -14.45 -5.18
N MET A 124 -0.99 -13.58 -4.16
CA MET A 124 0.00 -13.72 -3.10
C MET A 124 -0.44 -14.63 -1.95
N GLY A 125 -1.67 -15.13 -1.96
CA GLY A 125 -2.20 -16.01 -0.91
C GLY A 125 -2.42 -15.34 0.44
N ILE A 126 -2.55 -13.99 0.48
CA ILE A 126 -2.76 -13.24 1.73
C ILE A 126 -4.17 -12.69 1.88
N TYR A 127 -5.01 -12.82 0.86
CA TYR A 127 -6.38 -12.27 0.87
C TYR A 127 -7.20 -12.76 2.07
N ASP A 128 -7.15 -14.06 2.38
CA ASP A 128 -7.92 -14.69 3.45
C ASP A 128 -7.33 -14.47 4.86
N LEU A 129 -6.19 -13.78 4.93
CA LEU A 129 -5.58 -13.37 6.20
C LEU A 129 -6.18 -12.07 6.75
N PHE A 130 -6.99 -11.36 5.96
CA PHE A 130 -7.68 -10.15 6.39
C PHE A 130 -9.11 -10.46 6.82
N ASP A 131 -9.58 -9.73 7.83
CA ASP A 131 -10.99 -9.72 8.25
C ASP A 131 -11.82 -8.85 7.29
N ASP A 132 -11.16 -7.90 6.60
CA ASP A 132 -11.77 -7.07 5.57
C ASP A 132 -10.73 -6.57 4.56
N VAL A 133 -11.19 -6.26 3.34
CA VAL A 133 -10.38 -5.67 2.27
C VAL A 133 -11.07 -4.41 1.78
N VAL A 134 -10.52 -3.27 2.16
CA VAL A 134 -11.02 -1.94 1.81
C VAL A 134 -10.10 -1.33 0.74
N VAL A 135 -10.68 -1.02 -0.41
CA VAL A 135 -9.96 -0.44 -1.55
C VAL A 135 -10.57 0.91 -1.88
N PHE A 136 -9.76 1.96 -1.84
CA PHE A 136 -10.19 3.34 -2.08
C PHE A 136 -9.53 3.95 -3.32
N GLY A 137 -10.05 5.09 -3.77
CA GLY A 137 -9.45 5.89 -4.84
C GLY A 137 -10.24 5.98 -6.13
N ARG A 138 -11.21 5.10 -6.38
CA ARG A 138 -12.05 5.15 -7.57
C ARG A 138 -13.53 5.36 -7.24
N GLU A 139 -14.14 4.37 -6.60
CA GLU A 139 -15.56 4.40 -6.21
C GLU A 139 -15.76 5.03 -4.84
N MET A 140 -14.74 4.98 -4.01
CA MET A 140 -14.73 5.45 -2.64
C MET A 140 -13.47 6.31 -2.41
N THR A 141 -13.63 7.47 -1.81
CA THR A 141 -12.52 8.31 -1.36
C THR A 141 -11.82 7.67 -0.15
N LEU A 142 -10.65 8.19 0.21
CA LEU A 142 -9.94 7.74 1.40
C LEU A 142 -10.75 8.02 2.68
N ASP A 143 -11.41 9.18 2.77
CA ASP A 143 -12.24 9.54 3.92
C ASP A 143 -13.47 8.62 4.03
N GLU A 144 -14.16 8.35 2.92
CA GLU A 144 -15.28 7.41 2.90
C GLU A 144 -14.86 6.00 3.29
N ALA A 145 -13.66 5.56 2.87
CA ALA A 145 -13.10 4.27 3.27
C ALA A 145 -12.82 4.22 4.78
N PHE A 146 -12.28 5.30 5.33
CA PHE A 146 -12.05 5.43 6.76
C PHE A 146 -13.36 5.40 7.55
N GLU A 147 -14.37 6.17 7.13
CA GLU A 147 -15.70 6.16 7.74
C GLU A 147 -16.39 4.79 7.63
N LEU A 148 -16.22 4.08 6.52
CA LEU A 148 -16.74 2.72 6.35
C LEU A 148 -16.19 1.78 7.42
N VAL A 149 -14.87 1.81 7.65
CA VAL A 149 -14.21 1.00 8.67
C VAL A 149 -14.70 1.39 10.06
N ARG A 150 -14.80 2.70 10.34
CA ARG A 150 -15.30 3.21 11.61
C ARG A 150 -16.74 2.78 11.90
N ARG A 151 -17.61 2.82 10.91
CA ARG A 151 -18.99 2.34 11.03
C ARG A 151 -19.07 0.85 11.34
N LYS A 152 -18.20 0.05 10.70
CA LYS A 152 -18.24 -1.40 10.82
C LYS A 152 -17.65 -1.90 12.14
N TYR A 153 -16.56 -1.29 12.60
CA TYR A 153 -15.78 -1.77 13.74
C TYR A 153 -15.79 -0.84 14.95
N GLY A 154 -16.55 0.27 14.89
CA GLY A 154 -16.69 1.20 15.99
C GLY A 154 -15.51 2.13 16.22
N GLY A 155 -15.47 2.78 17.39
CA GLY A 155 -14.46 3.77 17.78
C GLY A 155 -13.17 3.17 18.34
N GLU A 156 -12.82 1.94 18.01
CA GLU A 156 -11.55 1.32 18.42
C GLU A 156 -10.35 2.06 17.87
N THR A 157 -9.22 1.91 18.53
CA THR A 157 -7.94 2.43 18.02
C THR A 157 -7.66 1.86 16.64
N PHE A 158 -7.40 2.76 15.69
CA PHE A 158 -7.06 2.44 14.31
C PHE A 158 -5.57 2.64 14.12
N VAL A 159 -4.81 1.57 13.91
CA VAL A 159 -3.39 1.58 13.61
C VAL A 159 -3.23 1.47 12.10
N TRP A 160 -2.82 2.57 11.44
CA TRP A 160 -2.68 2.60 9.98
C TRP A 160 -1.22 2.49 9.57
N VAL A 161 -0.88 1.39 8.91
CA VAL A 161 0.48 1.06 8.45
C VAL A 161 0.58 1.25 6.93
N ASP A 162 1.43 2.19 6.50
CA ASP A 162 1.60 2.53 5.07
C ASP A 162 3.05 2.99 4.81
N ASP A 163 3.60 2.69 3.65
CA ASP A 163 4.91 3.16 3.21
C ASP A 163 4.87 4.61 2.66
N LYS A 164 3.66 5.17 2.49
CA LYS A 164 3.38 6.48 1.92
C LYS A 164 2.80 7.45 2.96
N PRO A 165 3.61 8.02 3.86
CA PRO A 165 3.10 8.84 4.96
C PRO A 165 2.34 10.10 4.51
N TRP A 166 2.49 10.53 3.27
CA TRP A 166 1.68 11.63 2.73
C TRP A 166 0.19 11.32 2.64
N ARG A 167 -0.21 10.04 2.73
CA ARG A 167 -1.61 9.63 2.84
C ARG A 167 -2.21 9.90 4.22
N PHE A 168 -1.37 10.04 5.24
CA PHE A 168 -1.81 10.34 6.60
C PHE A 168 -2.24 11.79 6.77
N VAL A 169 -1.69 12.71 5.95
CA VAL A 169 -1.90 14.15 6.10
C VAL A 169 -3.35 14.52 5.86
N GLY A 170 -4.02 15.01 6.90
CA GLY A 170 -5.42 15.45 6.86
C GLY A 170 -6.45 14.33 6.89
N HIS A 171 -6.04 13.09 7.10
CA HIS A 171 -6.94 11.93 7.21
C HIS A 171 -6.82 11.26 8.57
N GLY A 172 -7.86 10.54 8.97
CA GLY A 172 -7.94 9.88 10.26
C GLY A 172 -8.60 10.76 11.34
N ASP A 173 -8.60 10.27 12.58
CA ASP A 173 -9.24 10.91 13.73
C ASP A 173 -8.35 10.84 14.97
N GLU A 174 -8.87 11.27 16.13
CA GLU A 174 -8.18 11.27 17.42
C GLU A 174 -7.82 9.87 17.94
N ASN A 175 -8.44 8.82 17.39
CA ASN A 175 -8.16 7.42 17.72
C ASN A 175 -7.28 6.74 16.68
N THR A 176 -6.65 7.48 15.76
CA THR A 176 -5.79 6.94 14.73
C THR A 176 -4.32 7.09 15.12
N GLU A 177 -3.59 5.99 15.06
CA GLU A 177 -2.15 5.92 15.18
C GLU A 177 -1.56 5.66 13.78
N TYR A 178 -0.60 6.46 13.37
CA TYR A 178 0.00 6.36 12.04
C TYR A 178 1.34 5.67 12.15
N VAL A 179 1.53 4.61 11.36
CA VAL A 179 2.78 3.85 11.31
C VAL A 179 3.36 3.95 9.92
N TRP A 180 4.39 4.76 9.78
CA TRP A 180 5.13 4.83 8.54
C TRP A 180 6.15 3.68 8.48
N TYR A 181 5.91 2.74 7.58
CA TYR A 181 6.89 1.74 7.22
C TYR A 181 7.91 2.36 6.26
N TYR A 182 9.16 2.50 6.74
CA TYR A 182 10.24 3.10 5.94
C TYR A 182 10.66 2.15 4.82
N PHE A 183 10.02 2.23 3.68
CA PHE A 183 10.40 1.49 2.49
C PHE A 183 11.30 2.34 1.59
N PRO A 184 12.51 1.87 1.16
CA PRO A 184 13.51 2.71 0.49
C PRO A 184 13.02 3.39 -0.78
N PHE A 185 12.10 2.75 -1.53
CA PHE A 185 11.57 3.33 -2.76
C PHE A 185 10.72 4.58 -2.50
N THR A 186 9.87 4.58 -1.50
CA THR A 186 8.98 5.69 -1.14
C THR A 186 9.63 6.69 -0.21
N ALA A 187 10.48 6.24 0.70
CA ALA A 187 11.21 7.09 1.66
C ALA A 187 12.01 8.22 0.99
N ARG A 188 12.59 7.97 -0.18
CA ARG A 188 13.31 9.00 -0.96
C ARG A 188 12.47 10.24 -1.31
N PHE A 189 11.13 10.11 -1.34
CA PHE A 189 10.25 11.24 -1.58
C PHE A 189 9.99 12.04 -0.31
N VAL A 190 9.95 11.37 0.82
CA VAL A 190 9.80 11.97 2.16
C VAL A 190 11.07 12.74 2.52
N GLU A 191 12.24 12.17 2.29
CA GLU A 191 13.54 12.79 2.55
C GLU A 191 13.72 14.14 1.82
N LYS A 192 13.05 14.30 0.68
CA LYS A 192 13.02 15.56 -0.08
C LYS A 192 12.02 16.59 0.46
N ASN A 193 11.11 16.17 1.34
CA ASN A 193 10.04 16.99 1.89
C ASN A 193 9.81 16.65 3.38
N PRO A 194 10.84 16.82 4.25
CA PRO A 194 10.77 16.35 5.64
C PRO A 194 9.69 17.04 6.47
N GLY A 195 9.38 18.32 6.19
CA GLY A 195 8.35 19.08 6.90
C GLY A 195 6.93 18.49 6.77
N MET A 196 6.72 17.58 5.82
CA MET A 196 5.43 16.89 5.70
C MET A 196 5.13 16.02 6.94
N LEU A 197 6.16 15.41 7.54
CA LEU A 197 5.98 14.53 8.70
C LEU A 197 5.59 15.31 9.96
N GLU A 198 5.97 16.58 10.05
CA GLU A 198 5.69 17.45 11.20
C GLU A 198 4.18 17.72 11.37
N SER A 199 3.41 17.58 10.29
CA SER A 199 1.96 17.75 10.32
C SER A 199 1.19 16.51 10.80
N ILE A 200 1.86 15.37 10.97
CA ILE A 200 1.23 14.11 11.35
C ILE A 200 1.43 13.88 12.85
N SER A 201 0.36 14.06 13.62
CA SER A 201 0.36 13.72 15.04
C SER A 201 0.38 12.20 15.21
N ARG A 202 0.99 11.70 16.30
CA ARG A 202 1.04 10.25 16.61
C ARG A 202 1.63 9.39 15.49
N LEU A 203 2.70 9.89 14.86
CA LEU A 203 3.46 9.18 13.85
C LEU A 203 4.53 8.29 14.50
N HIS A 204 4.49 7.02 14.19
CA HIS A 204 5.52 6.03 14.51
C HIS A 204 6.26 5.67 13.22
N VAL A 205 7.59 5.60 13.29
CA VAL A 205 8.41 5.21 12.13
C VAL A 205 9.04 3.85 12.42
N ILE A 206 8.79 2.89 11.55
CA ILE A 206 9.33 1.54 11.66
C ILE A 206 10.15 1.17 10.41
N ARG A 207 11.13 0.29 10.57
CA ARG A 207 11.97 -0.24 9.48
C ARG A 207 11.86 -1.75 9.31
N ASP A 208 11.20 -2.38 10.25
CA ASP A 208 10.85 -3.78 10.29
C ASP A 208 9.34 -3.86 10.57
N LEU A 209 8.63 -4.61 9.75
CA LEU A 209 7.18 -4.67 9.81
C LEU A 209 6.68 -5.27 11.15
N TRP A 210 7.45 -6.18 11.76
CA TRP A 210 7.13 -6.76 13.06
C TRP A 210 7.13 -5.75 14.20
N SER A 211 7.84 -4.63 14.06
CA SER A 211 7.81 -3.53 15.01
C SER A 211 6.43 -2.86 15.18
N VAL A 212 5.45 -3.20 14.33
CA VAL A 212 4.04 -2.83 14.52
C VAL A 212 3.51 -3.37 15.84
N LEU A 213 3.95 -4.54 16.30
CA LEU A 213 3.55 -5.12 17.58
C LEU A 213 3.99 -4.24 18.75
N ASP A 214 5.22 -3.69 18.71
CA ASP A 214 5.72 -2.78 19.74
C ASP A 214 4.91 -1.48 19.80
N VAL A 215 4.50 -0.97 18.63
CA VAL A 215 3.61 0.21 18.54
C VAL A 215 2.27 -0.10 19.19
N ILE A 216 1.66 -1.23 18.85
CA ILE A 216 0.37 -1.67 19.41
C ILE A 216 0.45 -1.80 20.93
N GLU A 217 1.49 -2.42 21.45
CA GLU A 217 1.68 -2.56 22.90
C GLU A 217 1.85 -1.22 23.61
N ARG A 218 2.62 -0.30 23.02
CA ARG A 218 2.80 1.05 23.55
C ARG A 218 1.48 1.78 23.62
N VAL A 219 0.74 1.83 22.54
CA VAL A 219 -0.57 2.49 22.45
C VAL A 219 -1.58 1.89 23.45
N ARG A 220 -1.54 0.57 23.65
CA ARG A 220 -2.37 -0.10 24.65
C ARG A 220 -2.06 0.36 26.08
N ARG A 221 -0.79 0.50 26.42
CA ARG A 221 -0.34 0.99 27.74
C ARG A 221 -0.74 2.44 27.98
N GLU A 222 -0.53 3.31 27.00
CA GLU A 222 -0.85 4.74 27.10
C GLU A 222 -2.35 5.00 27.27
N ARG A 223 -3.22 4.14 26.73
CA ARG A 223 -4.68 4.26 26.86
C ARG A 223 -5.24 3.58 28.12
N SER A 224 -4.43 2.80 28.80
CA SER A 224 -4.83 2.11 30.06
C SER A 224 -4.39 2.90 31.31
N SER A 225 -3.57 3.94 31.15
CA SER A 225 -3.09 4.85 32.18
C SER A 225 -3.94 6.12 32.27
#